data_0fd593e510fd21ba6ba41f4649ecd25c
#
_entry.id   0fd593e510fd21ba6ba41f4649ecd25c
#
_cell.length_a   1.000
_cell.length_b   1.000
_cell.length_c   1.000
_cell.angle_alpha   90.00
_cell.angle_beta   90.00
_cell.angle_gamma   90.00
#
_symmetry.space_group_name_H-M   'P 1'
#
loop_
_entity.id
_entity.type
_entity.pdbx_description
1 polymer ?
#
loop_
_entity_poly.entity_id
_entity_poly.type
_entity_poly.pdbx_seq_one_letter_code
_entity_poly.pdbx_strand_id
1 'polypeptide(L)'
;MSLSNTATPKYYAQFRDQVIRGEIPVCQKISMEMNRIDDLIANPGVWYDDEAVNGFIAFCENELTLTNGEDLHLLDSFKLWAEQIFGWYYFVERSVYVPGQDGHGGRYVNKRIKKRLVNKQYLIVARGGAPPMYAPCIQIIFLIVGTSPTIQTKTAPHM
;
A
#
# COMPACT_ATOMS: atom_id res chain seq x y z
N MET A 1 -17.99 16.78 4.76
CA MET A 1 -16.95 16.24 5.66
C MET A 1 -15.61 16.51 5.01
N SER A 2 -14.84 17.43 5.58
CA SER A 2 -13.46 17.70 5.14
C SER A 2 -12.59 16.56 5.69
N LEU A 3 -12.17 15.64 4.82
CA LEU A 3 -11.16 14.65 5.16
C LEU A 3 -9.82 15.39 5.17
N SER A 4 -9.37 15.81 6.34
CA SER A 4 -8.05 16.36 6.51
C SER A 4 -7.02 15.23 6.35
N ASN A 5 -6.16 15.38 5.36
CA ASN A 5 -5.04 14.48 5.09
C ASN A 5 -3.91 14.72 6.10
N THR A 6 -4.10 14.35 7.38
CA THR A 6 -3.17 14.70 8.46
C THR A 6 -2.47 13.50 9.08
N ALA A 7 -2.68 12.30 8.57
CA ALA A 7 -1.94 11.13 9.09
C ALA A 7 -0.54 11.08 8.47
N THR A 8 0.47 11.41 9.26
CA THR A 8 1.87 11.20 8.88
C THR A 8 2.21 9.73 9.07
N PRO A 9 2.79 9.06 8.06
CA PRO A 9 3.19 7.66 8.17
C PRO A 9 4.15 7.46 9.35
N LYS A 10 3.81 6.56 10.25
CA LYS A 10 4.52 6.37 11.53
C LYS A 10 5.97 5.92 11.36
N TYR A 11 6.18 4.89 10.54
CA TYR A 11 7.52 4.30 10.35
C TYR A 11 8.41 5.21 9.50
N TYR A 12 7.81 5.93 8.55
CA TYR A 12 8.53 6.97 7.81
C TYR A 12 8.97 8.11 8.73
N ALA A 13 8.11 8.61 9.60
CA ALA A 13 8.46 9.66 10.55
C ALA A 13 9.62 9.24 11.46
N GLN A 14 9.58 8.01 12.00
CA GLN A 14 10.66 7.46 12.82
C GLN A 14 11.98 7.36 12.04
N PHE A 15 11.94 6.82 10.82
CA PHE A 15 13.12 6.72 9.96
C PHE A 15 13.69 8.09 9.62
N ARG A 16 12.84 9.05 9.25
CA ARG A 16 13.23 10.42 8.93
C ARG A 16 13.91 11.09 10.10
N ASP A 17 13.39 10.94 11.31
CA ASP A 17 13.99 11.49 12.52
C ASP A 17 15.37 10.90 12.81
N GLN A 18 15.56 9.60 12.62
CA GLN A 18 16.86 8.93 12.78
C GLN A 18 17.90 9.44 11.75
N VAL A 19 17.46 9.67 10.51
CA VAL A 19 18.31 10.25 9.46
C VAL A 19 18.72 11.69 9.82
N ILE A 20 17.76 12.51 10.27
CA ILE A 20 18.03 13.92 10.66
C ILE A 20 19.00 13.98 11.85
N ARG A 21 18.88 13.06 12.81
CA ARG A 21 19.82 12.98 13.94
C ARG A 21 21.18 12.39 13.58
N GLY A 22 21.36 11.94 12.33
CA GLY A 22 22.61 11.32 11.87
C GLY A 22 22.84 9.90 12.38
N GLU A 23 21.83 9.26 12.95
CA GLU A 23 21.89 7.88 13.45
C GLU A 23 21.96 6.86 12.30
N ILE A 24 21.34 7.18 11.18
CA ILE A 24 21.32 6.34 9.97
C ILE A 24 21.94 7.14 8.82
N PRO A 25 23.09 6.72 8.28
CA PRO A 25 23.64 7.31 7.07
C PRO A 25 22.81 6.89 5.85
N VAL A 26 22.46 7.85 5.01
CA VAL A 26 21.67 7.60 3.80
C VAL A 26 22.40 8.04 2.54
N CYS A 27 22.24 7.30 1.46
CA CYS A 27 22.73 7.70 0.16
C CYS A 27 21.77 8.70 -0.52
N GLN A 28 22.26 9.38 -1.55
CA GLN A 28 21.47 10.37 -2.29
C GLN A 28 20.12 9.83 -2.79
N LYS A 29 20.05 8.57 -3.23
CA LYS A 29 18.79 7.96 -3.71
C LYS A 29 17.74 7.86 -2.61
N ILE A 30 18.16 7.53 -1.38
CA ILE A 30 17.25 7.48 -0.23
C ILE A 30 16.79 8.89 0.13
N SER A 31 17.68 9.89 0.10
CA SER A 31 17.30 11.28 0.32
C SER A 31 16.29 11.79 -0.71
N MET A 32 16.43 11.41 -1.98
CA MET A 32 15.45 11.73 -3.03
C MET A 32 14.09 11.05 -2.76
N GLU A 33 14.10 9.81 -2.29
CA GLU A 33 12.86 9.11 -1.94
C GLU A 33 12.18 9.73 -0.72
N MET A 34 12.94 10.17 0.28
CA MET A 34 12.39 10.91 1.41
C MET A 34 11.69 12.20 0.96
N ASN A 35 12.32 12.98 0.08
CA ASN A 35 11.69 14.17 -0.49
C ASN A 35 10.41 13.83 -1.24
N ARG A 36 10.38 12.72 -2.01
CA ARG A 36 9.17 12.27 -2.70
C ARG A 36 8.04 11.91 -1.72
N ILE A 37 8.36 11.31 -0.58
CA ILE A 37 7.37 10.98 0.46
C ILE A 37 6.86 12.25 1.13
N ASP A 38 7.75 13.21 1.43
CA ASP A 38 7.36 14.52 1.96
C ASP A 38 6.41 15.27 0.99
N ASP A 39 6.66 15.20 -0.32
CA ASP A 39 5.77 15.73 -1.36
C ASP A 39 4.40 15.02 -1.37
N LEU A 40 4.36 13.70 -1.16
CA LEU A 40 3.09 12.96 -1.04
C LEU A 40 2.30 13.39 0.19
N ILE A 41 2.96 13.60 1.33
CA ILE A 41 2.32 14.09 2.56
C ILE A 41 1.72 15.48 2.34
N ALA A 42 2.41 16.34 1.60
CA ALA A 42 1.96 17.69 1.28
C ALA A 42 0.86 17.74 0.19
N ASN A 43 0.66 16.66 -0.56
CA ASN A 43 -0.26 16.65 -1.70
C ASN A 43 -1.72 16.47 -1.26
N PRO A 44 -2.60 17.46 -1.48
CA PRO A 44 -4.00 17.38 -1.07
C PRO A 44 -4.83 16.36 -1.87
N GLY A 45 -4.32 15.86 -2.99
CA GLY A 45 -4.96 14.85 -3.84
C GLY A 45 -4.64 13.41 -3.45
N VAL A 46 -3.73 13.21 -2.49
CA VAL A 46 -3.29 11.91 -2.02
C VAL A 46 -3.64 11.76 -0.54
N TRP A 47 -4.07 10.59 -0.13
CA TRP A 47 -4.44 10.27 1.25
C TRP A 47 -3.60 9.11 1.76
N TYR A 48 -3.36 9.10 3.05
CA TYR A 48 -2.72 8.01 3.75
C TYR A 48 -3.74 7.19 4.53
N ASP A 49 -3.63 5.85 4.45
CA ASP A 49 -4.51 4.87 5.08
C ASP A 49 -3.70 4.04 6.09
N ASP A 50 -3.70 4.51 7.32
CA ASP A 50 -3.00 3.86 8.43
C ASP A 50 -3.62 2.48 8.76
N GLU A 51 -4.93 2.34 8.62
CA GLU A 51 -5.63 1.08 8.87
C GLU A 51 -5.19 -0.02 7.89
N ALA A 52 -5.01 0.32 6.61
CA ALA A 52 -4.54 -0.63 5.61
C ALA A 52 -3.10 -1.10 5.90
N VAL A 53 -2.23 -0.21 6.38
CA VAL A 53 -0.85 -0.54 6.76
C VAL A 53 -0.82 -1.41 8.01
N ASN A 54 -1.52 -0.99 9.06
CA ASN A 54 -1.57 -1.73 10.33
C ASN A 54 -2.23 -3.10 10.16
N GLY A 55 -3.28 -3.19 9.32
CA GLY A 55 -3.92 -4.45 8.99
C GLY A 55 -2.97 -5.43 8.29
N PHE A 56 -2.13 -4.94 7.37
CA PHE A 56 -1.11 -5.77 6.72
C PHE A 56 -0.03 -6.23 7.71
N ILE A 57 0.48 -5.33 8.55
CA ILE A 57 1.49 -5.66 9.57
C ILE A 57 0.93 -6.70 10.54
N ALA A 58 -0.29 -6.47 11.05
CA ALA A 58 -0.95 -7.39 11.97
C ALA A 58 -1.19 -8.77 11.33
N PHE A 59 -1.58 -8.82 10.05
CA PHE A 59 -1.68 -10.07 9.32
C PHE A 59 -0.35 -10.81 9.28
N CYS A 60 0.73 -10.12 8.94
CA CYS A 60 2.06 -10.76 8.89
C CYS A 60 2.50 -11.27 10.26
N GLU A 61 2.31 -10.49 11.33
CA GLU A 61 2.80 -10.82 12.67
C GLU A 61 1.92 -11.84 13.43
N ASN A 62 0.62 -11.93 13.09
CA ASN A 62 -0.31 -12.83 13.79
C ASN A 62 -0.57 -14.14 13.02
N GLU A 63 -0.55 -14.10 11.68
CA GLU A 63 -0.95 -15.25 10.86
C GLU A 63 0.25 -15.99 10.25
N LEU A 64 1.45 -15.40 10.28
CA LEU A 64 2.64 -16.02 9.72
C LEU A 64 3.62 -16.41 10.81
N THR A 65 4.11 -17.64 10.71
CA THR A 65 5.18 -18.15 11.57
C THR A 65 6.46 -18.36 10.77
N LEU A 66 7.59 -18.29 11.45
CA LEU A 66 8.88 -18.64 10.87
C LEU A 66 8.97 -20.17 10.66
N THR A 67 9.90 -20.59 9.80
CA THR A 67 10.13 -22.04 9.52
C THR A 67 10.52 -22.85 10.75
N ASN A 68 11.02 -22.19 11.79
CA ASN A 68 11.33 -22.79 13.09
C ASN A 68 10.13 -22.81 14.07
N GLY A 69 8.95 -22.29 13.65
CA GLY A 69 7.74 -22.25 14.47
C GLY A 69 7.63 -21.04 15.40
N GLU A 70 8.58 -20.11 15.35
CA GLU A 70 8.52 -18.87 16.11
C GLU A 70 7.61 -17.83 15.41
N ASP A 71 7.07 -16.90 16.20
CA ASP A 71 6.25 -15.80 15.69
C ASP A 71 7.10 -14.85 14.82
N LEU A 72 6.50 -14.41 13.72
CA LEU A 72 7.16 -13.47 12.83
C LEU A 72 7.02 -12.04 13.38
N HIS A 73 8.14 -11.39 13.63
CA HIS A 73 8.18 -9.97 13.96
C HIS A 73 8.83 -9.20 12.80
N LEU A 74 8.06 -8.28 12.18
CA LEU A 74 8.58 -7.47 11.07
C LEU A 74 9.58 -6.44 11.57
N LEU A 75 10.72 -6.35 10.88
CA LEU A 75 11.67 -5.27 11.09
C LEU A 75 11.06 -3.92 10.68
N ASP A 76 11.50 -2.83 11.33
CA ASP A 76 11.00 -1.47 11.04
C ASP A 76 11.20 -1.07 9.57
N SER A 77 12.26 -1.55 8.93
CA SER A 77 12.48 -1.35 7.49
C SER A 77 11.40 -1.98 6.62
N PHE A 78 10.86 -3.14 7.01
CA PHE A 78 9.75 -3.79 6.32
C PHE A 78 8.41 -3.09 6.62
N LYS A 79 8.23 -2.60 7.84
CA LYS A 79 7.05 -1.79 8.21
C LYS A 79 7.04 -0.47 7.44
N LEU A 80 8.19 0.21 7.33
CA LEU A 80 8.35 1.39 6.47
C LEU A 80 8.00 1.08 5.01
N TRP A 81 8.44 -0.07 4.51
CA TRP A 81 8.15 -0.49 3.15
C TRP A 81 6.66 -0.80 2.95
N ALA A 82 6.01 -1.43 3.94
CA ALA A 82 4.56 -1.65 3.93
C ALA A 82 3.78 -0.33 3.86
N GLU A 83 4.21 0.72 4.55
CA GLU A 83 3.65 2.06 4.46
C GLU A 83 3.67 2.59 3.01
N GLN A 84 4.81 2.41 2.32
CA GLN A 84 4.93 2.90 0.94
C GLN A 84 4.04 2.14 -0.05
N ILE A 85 3.75 0.87 0.21
CA ILE A 85 2.93 0.04 -0.69
C ILE A 85 1.43 0.18 -0.40
N PHE A 86 1.05 0.11 0.86
CA PHE A 86 -0.35 -0.02 1.27
C PHE A 86 -0.98 1.29 1.74
N GLY A 87 -0.16 2.23 2.22
CA GLY A 87 -0.66 3.43 2.87
C GLY A 87 -1.18 4.49 1.91
N TRP A 88 -0.68 4.57 0.68
CA TRP A 88 -0.98 5.69 -0.21
C TRP A 88 -2.10 5.39 -1.18
N TYR A 89 -3.09 6.29 -1.30
CA TYR A 89 -4.20 6.16 -2.23
C TYR A 89 -4.70 7.52 -2.71
N TYR A 90 -5.49 7.49 -3.78
CA TYR A 90 -6.17 8.65 -4.35
C TYR A 90 -7.58 8.25 -4.78
N PHE A 91 -8.43 9.24 -5.01
CA PHE A 91 -9.78 9.01 -5.49
C PHE A 91 -9.91 9.38 -6.96
N VAL A 92 -10.65 8.55 -7.69
CA VAL A 92 -11.07 8.79 -9.08
C VAL A 92 -12.59 8.80 -9.15
N GLU A 93 -13.15 9.73 -9.89
CA GLU A 93 -14.56 9.69 -10.24
C GLU A 93 -14.75 8.84 -11.50
N ARG A 94 -15.65 7.89 -11.43
CA ARG A 94 -16.04 7.06 -12.57
C ARG A 94 -17.55 6.96 -12.66
N SER A 95 -18.06 7.10 -13.89
CA SER A 95 -19.43 6.75 -14.20
C SER A 95 -19.59 5.24 -14.22
N VAL A 96 -20.41 4.71 -13.31
CA VAL A 96 -20.72 3.30 -13.19
C VAL A 96 -22.18 3.12 -13.53
N TYR A 97 -22.47 2.16 -14.42
CA TYR A 97 -23.85 1.78 -14.73
C TYR A 97 -24.44 1.00 -13.55
N VAL A 98 -25.58 1.47 -13.05
CA VAL A 98 -26.33 0.80 -12.00
C VAL A 98 -27.63 0.31 -12.64
N PRO A 99 -27.85 -1.02 -12.73
CA PRO A 99 -29.09 -1.57 -13.27
C PRO A 99 -30.28 -1.18 -12.39
N GLY A 100 -31.47 -1.01 -13.02
CA GLY A 100 -32.72 -0.79 -12.31
C GLY A 100 -33.11 -2.02 -11.47
N GLN A 101 -33.89 -1.79 -10.42
CA GLN A 101 -34.31 -2.86 -9.48
C GLN A 101 -35.14 -3.96 -10.16
N ASP A 102 -35.85 -3.63 -11.23
CA ASP A 102 -36.75 -4.59 -11.96
C ASP A 102 -36.07 -5.16 -13.21
N GLY A 103 -34.77 -5.02 -13.37
CA GLY A 103 -34.04 -5.46 -14.57
C GLY A 103 -34.33 -4.63 -15.84
N HIS A 104 -35.23 -3.68 -15.78
CA HIS A 104 -35.58 -2.77 -16.85
C HIS A 104 -35.00 -1.37 -16.58
N GLY A 105 -34.17 -0.93 -17.51
CA GLY A 105 -33.51 0.35 -17.40
C GLY A 105 -32.38 0.36 -16.37
N GLY A 106 -31.55 1.34 -16.46
CA GLY A 106 -30.46 1.60 -15.53
C GLY A 106 -29.96 3.00 -15.74
N ARG A 107 -29.16 3.50 -14.83
CA ARG A 107 -28.59 4.83 -14.91
C ARG A 107 -27.10 4.83 -14.68
N TYR A 108 -26.38 5.75 -15.29
CA TYR A 108 -24.99 6.02 -14.94
C TYR A 108 -24.96 6.90 -13.69
N VAL A 109 -24.18 6.47 -12.70
CA VAL A 109 -23.95 7.21 -11.46
C VAL A 109 -22.46 7.45 -11.31
N ASN A 110 -22.07 8.69 -11.05
CA ASN A 110 -20.69 8.99 -10.74
C ASN A 110 -20.36 8.48 -9.35
N LYS A 111 -19.43 7.54 -9.27
CA LYS A 111 -18.91 7.02 -8.02
C LYS A 111 -17.46 7.43 -7.82
N ARG A 112 -17.16 7.85 -6.60
CA ARG A 112 -15.80 8.10 -6.16
C ARG A 112 -15.17 6.77 -5.72
N ILE A 113 -14.14 6.35 -6.44
CA ILE A 113 -13.48 5.06 -6.24
C ILE A 113 -12.09 5.30 -5.65
N LYS A 114 -11.82 4.66 -4.51
CA LYS A 114 -10.50 4.63 -3.87
C LYS A 114 -9.54 3.78 -4.70
N LYS A 115 -8.39 4.31 -5.07
CA LYS A 115 -7.32 3.60 -5.78
C LYS A 115 -6.00 3.73 -5.05
N ARG A 116 -5.27 2.64 -4.96
CA ARG A 116 -3.90 2.68 -4.44
C ARG A 116 -3.00 3.46 -5.40
N LEU A 117 -2.11 4.27 -4.82
CA LEU A 117 -1.11 5.02 -5.59
C LEU A 117 -0.06 4.06 -6.17
N VAL A 118 0.39 3.10 -5.37
CA VAL A 118 1.36 2.07 -5.76
C VAL A 118 0.60 0.79 -6.13
N ASN A 119 0.65 0.43 -7.40
CA ASN A 119 0.02 -0.79 -7.94
C ASN A 119 1.04 -1.84 -8.39
N LYS A 120 2.31 -1.46 -8.52
CA LYS A 120 3.44 -2.35 -8.81
C LYS A 120 4.67 -1.88 -8.06
N GLN A 121 5.39 -2.79 -7.45
CA GLN A 121 6.64 -2.51 -6.76
C GLN A 121 7.68 -3.59 -7.08
N TYR A 122 8.91 -3.16 -7.23
CA TYR A 122 10.07 -4.04 -7.37
C TYR A 122 10.95 -3.88 -6.15
N LEU A 123 11.13 -4.95 -5.39
CA LEU A 123 12.06 -4.99 -4.28
C LEU A 123 13.34 -5.68 -4.72
N ILE A 124 14.43 -4.92 -4.73
CA ILE A 124 15.76 -5.45 -5.00
C ILE A 124 16.53 -5.44 -3.68
N VAL A 125 16.80 -6.60 -3.15
CA VAL A 125 17.54 -6.77 -1.89
C VAL A 125 18.91 -7.38 -2.21
N ALA A 126 19.96 -6.79 -1.65
CA ALA A 126 21.31 -7.34 -1.79
C ALA A 126 21.39 -8.74 -1.17
N ARG A 127 22.22 -9.61 -1.73
CA ARG A 127 22.45 -10.96 -1.21
C ARG A 127 22.86 -10.88 0.27
N GLY A 128 22.10 -11.53 1.15
CA GLY A 128 22.29 -11.46 2.62
C GLY A 128 21.62 -10.25 3.29
N GLY A 129 21.00 -9.33 2.53
CA GLY A 129 20.33 -8.15 3.10
C GLY A 129 18.94 -8.42 3.68
N ALA A 130 18.32 -9.56 3.34
CA ALA A 130 17.13 -10.05 4.01
C ALA A 130 17.39 -11.47 4.50
N PRO A 131 17.16 -11.76 5.77
CA PRO A 131 17.19 -13.14 6.25
C PRO A 131 16.20 -13.99 5.45
N PRO A 132 16.52 -15.27 5.14
CA PRO A 132 15.63 -16.14 4.36
C PRO A 132 14.24 -16.31 4.98
N MET A 133 14.09 -16.03 6.26
CA MET A 133 12.81 -16.05 6.98
C MET A 133 11.78 -15.02 6.49
N TYR A 134 12.20 -13.94 5.79
CA TYR A 134 11.29 -12.94 5.23
C TYR A 134 10.85 -13.23 3.79
N ALA A 135 11.40 -14.25 3.15
CA ALA A 135 11.05 -14.63 1.79
C ALA A 135 9.54 -14.92 1.61
N PRO A 136 8.83 -15.61 2.54
CA PRO A 136 7.39 -15.81 2.44
C PRO A 136 6.60 -14.50 2.47
N CYS A 137 6.99 -13.54 3.34
CA CYS A 137 6.34 -12.23 3.42
C CYS A 137 6.48 -11.45 2.12
N ILE A 138 7.65 -11.50 1.48
CA ILE A 138 7.90 -10.88 0.19
C ILE A 138 7.01 -11.52 -0.89
N GLN A 139 6.89 -12.84 -0.91
CA GLN A 139 6.03 -13.57 -1.86
C GLN A 139 4.54 -13.23 -1.67
N ILE A 140 4.06 -13.14 -0.43
CA ILE A 140 2.67 -12.75 -0.13
C ILE A 140 2.40 -11.32 -0.59
N ILE A 141 3.34 -10.40 -0.41
CA ILE A 141 3.21 -9.02 -0.90
C ILE A 141 3.05 -9.01 -2.43
N PHE A 142 3.83 -9.80 -3.17
CA PHE A 142 3.65 -9.94 -4.61
C PHE A 142 2.28 -10.48 -5.00
N LEU A 143 1.74 -11.45 -4.27
CA LEU A 143 0.40 -11.98 -4.47
C LEU A 143 -0.69 -10.94 -4.21
N ILE A 144 -0.60 -10.20 -3.11
CA ILE A 144 -1.62 -9.20 -2.72
C ILE A 144 -1.57 -7.97 -3.65
N VAL A 145 -0.38 -7.51 -4.05
CA VAL A 145 -0.22 -6.37 -4.95
C VAL A 145 -0.56 -6.75 -6.40
N GLY A 146 -0.30 -8.01 -6.79
CA GLY A 146 -0.61 -8.52 -8.13
C GLY A 146 -2.10 -8.79 -8.36
N THR A 147 -2.89 -9.00 -7.32
CA THR A 147 -4.34 -9.19 -7.39
C THR A 147 -5.09 -7.86 -7.22
N SER A 148 -4.81 -6.89 -8.06
CA SER A 148 -5.84 -5.87 -8.32
C SER A 148 -7.05 -6.63 -8.86
N PRO A 149 -8.26 -6.53 -8.27
CA PRO A 149 -9.42 -7.20 -8.83
C PRO A 149 -9.65 -6.61 -10.23
N THR A 150 -9.19 -7.32 -11.23
CA THR A 150 -9.66 -7.14 -12.59
C THR A 150 -11.13 -7.52 -12.52
N ILE A 151 -12.00 -6.51 -12.48
CA ILE A 151 -13.42 -6.74 -12.71
C ILE A 151 -13.47 -7.30 -14.13
N GLN A 152 -13.54 -8.62 -14.23
CA GLN A 152 -13.92 -9.27 -15.48
C GLN A 152 -15.35 -8.84 -15.75
N THR A 153 -15.52 -7.85 -16.59
CA THR A 153 -16.79 -7.62 -17.26
C THR A 153 -17.06 -8.89 -18.08
N LYS A 154 -17.99 -9.71 -17.60
CA LYS A 154 -18.56 -10.77 -18.41
C LYS A 154 -19.10 -10.11 -19.68
N THR A 155 -18.42 -10.33 -20.77
CA THR A 155 -18.91 -10.00 -22.11
C THR A 155 -20.17 -10.82 -22.30
N ALA A 156 -21.29 -10.15 -22.49
CA ALA A 156 -22.54 -10.81 -22.84
C ALA A 156 -22.34 -11.55 -24.17
N PRO A 157 -22.87 -12.79 -24.31
CA PRO A 157 -22.80 -13.47 -25.59
C PRO A 157 -23.64 -12.70 -26.58
N HIS A 158 -23.03 -12.36 -27.71
CA HIS A 158 -23.72 -11.88 -28.90
C HIS A 158 -24.70 -13.00 -29.37
N MET A 159 -25.98 -12.71 -29.35
CA MET A 159 -26.98 -13.36 -30.23
C MET A 159 -27.10 -12.55 -31.50
#